data_73a27c0f656f8afcd078697a638e268e
#
_entry.id   73a27c0f656f8afcd078697a638e268e
#
_cell.length_a   1.000
_cell.length_b   1.000
_cell.length_c   1.000
_cell.angle_alpha   90.00
_cell.angle_beta   90.00
_cell.angle_gamma   90.00
#
_symmetry.space_group_name_H-M   'P 1'
#
loop_
_entity.id
_entity.type
_entity.pdbx_description
1 polymer ?
#
loop_
_entity_poly.entity_id
_entity_poly.type
_entity_poly.pdbx_seq_one_letter_code
_entity_poly.pdbx_strand_id
1 'polypeptide(L)'
;MKVLINGYPFKVKFVDGDTHKMKPDKNSYNLGLIEYLDGVIRIRKGLNRRTTRATVIHELTHAFLFAFGYTMEGEESVCEFFGSQGDSIIQMADLIMKGLNMKC
;
A
#
# COMPACT_ATOMS: atom_id res chain seq x y z
N MET A 1 -4.93 -0.51 -11.60
CA MET A 1 -3.85 0.47 -11.80
C MET A 1 -2.51 -0.18 -11.54
N LYS A 2 -1.52 0.13 -12.35
CA LYS A 2 -0.17 -0.41 -12.19
C LYS A 2 0.78 0.72 -11.79
N VAL A 3 1.64 0.46 -10.81
CA VAL A 3 2.67 1.41 -10.39
C VAL A 3 4.03 0.75 -10.46
N LEU A 4 5.08 1.54 -10.71
CA LEU A 4 6.46 1.07 -10.70
C LEU A 4 7.17 1.65 -9.48
N ILE A 5 7.79 0.78 -8.70
CA ILE A 5 8.54 1.18 -7.51
C ILE A 5 9.94 0.59 -7.64
N ASN A 6 10.91 1.45 -7.88
CA ASN A 6 12.31 1.04 -8.12
C ASN A 6 12.41 -0.08 -9.16
N GLY A 7 11.62 0.03 -10.25
CA GLY A 7 11.60 -0.96 -11.33
C GLY A 7 10.72 -2.18 -11.08
N TYR A 8 10.18 -2.35 -9.88
CA TYR A 8 9.26 -3.45 -9.57
C TYR A 8 7.83 -3.03 -9.89
N PRO A 9 7.11 -3.76 -10.76
CA PRO A 9 5.73 -3.44 -11.06
C PRO A 9 4.79 -4.01 -10.00
N PHE A 10 3.83 -3.20 -9.58
CA PHE A 10 2.75 -3.64 -8.68
C PHE A 10 1.42 -3.27 -9.29
N LYS A 11 0.48 -4.20 -9.26
CA LYS A 11 -0.91 -3.93 -9.59
C LYS A 11 -1.65 -3.54 -8.32
N VAL A 12 -2.34 -2.43 -8.34
CA VAL A 12 -3.17 -1.99 -7.22
C VAL A 12 -4.62 -2.35 -7.57
N LYS A 13 -5.23 -3.18 -6.73
CA LYS A 13 -6.60 -3.66 -6.91
C LYS A 13 -7.45 -3.27 -5.72
N PHE A 14 -8.65 -2.78 -6.00
CA PHE A 14 -9.64 -2.52 -4.95
C PHE A 14 -10.63 -3.68 -4.97
N VAL A 15 -10.74 -4.37 -3.85
CA VAL A 15 -11.42 -5.66 -3.77
C VAL A 15 -12.45 -5.69 -2.64
N ASP A 16 -13.45 -6.56 -2.80
CA ASP A 16 -14.45 -6.76 -1.76
C ASP A 16 -13.84 -7.39 -0.51
N GLY A 17 -14.30 -6.95 0.64
CA GLY A 17 -13.80 -7.44 1.91
C GLY A 17 -14.13 -8.89 2.22
N ASP A 18 -15.06 -9.47 1.47
CA ASP A 18 -15.50 -10.85 1.67
C ASP A 18 -14.65 -11.88 0.93
N THR A 19 -13.66 -11.44 0.16
CA THR A 19 -12.76 -12.39 -0.50
C THR A 19 -11.92 -13.14 0.54
N HIS A 20 -11.57 -14.36 0.25
CA HIS A 20 -10.78 -15.21 1.15
C HIS A 20 -9.49 -14.52 1.62
N LYS A 21 -8.80 -13.84 0.72
CA LYS A 21 -7.55 -13.16 1.04
C LYS A 21 -7.72 -11.97 1.98
N MET A 22 -8.88 -11.29 1.90
CA MET A 22 -9.15 -10.10 2.73
C MET A 22 -9.81 -10.47 4.05
N LYS A 23 -10.35 -11.68 4.15
CA LYS A 23 -10.99 -12.18 5.37
C LYS A 23 -10.60 -13.64 5.57
N PRO A 24 -9.36 -13.89 6.05
CA PRO A 24 -8.85 -15.26 6.18
C PRO A 24 -9.61 -16.11 7.21
N ASP A 25 -10.25 -15.49 8.19
CA ASP A 25 -11.11 -16.20 9.15
C ASP A 25 -12.28 -15.33 9.62
N LYS A 26 -13.16 -15.86 10.47
CA LYS A 26 -14.37 -15.17 10.94
C LYS A 26 -14.08 -13.91 11.75
N ASN A 27 -12.96 -13.88 12.43
CA ASN A 27 -12.67 -12.86 13.44
C ASN A 27 -11.62 -11.86 12.98
N SER A 28 -11.04 -12.06 11.80
CA SER A 28 -10.03 -11.15 11.29
C SER A 28 -10.31 -10.78 9.84
N TYR A 29 -9.90 -9.59 9.46
CA TYR A 29 -9.96 -9.14 8.07
C TYR A 29 -8.84 -8.15 7.83
N ASN A 30 -8.42 -8.07 6.58
CA ASN A 30 -7.39 -7.14 6.16
C ASN A 30 -8.02 -5.93 5.51
N LEU A 31 -7.53 -4.73 5.83
CA LEU A 31 -7.89 -3.52 5.11
C LEU A 31 -7.10 -3.43 3.81
N GLY A 32 -5.88 -3.94 3.85
CA GLY A 32 -5.03 -4.04 2.67
C GLY A 32 -4.14 -5.26 2.77
N LEU A 33 -3.59 -5.67 1.65
CA LEU A 33 -2.72 -6.85 1.59
C LEU A 33 -1.75 -6.69 0.43
N ILE A 34 -0.48 -7.01 0.66
CA ILE A 34 0.52 -7.02 -0.39
C ILE A 34 1.05 -8.44 -0.60
N GLU A 35 1.16 -8.84 -1.86
CA GLU A 35 1.78 -10.09 -2.27
C GLU A 35 3.01 -9.73 -3.10
N TYR A 36 4.18 -9.88 -2.52
CA TYR A 36 5.43 -9.40 -3.12
C TYR A 36 5.81 -10.14 -4.39
N LEU A 37 5.70 -11.47 -4.36
CA LEU A 37 6.10 -12.29 -5.50
C LEU A 37 5.22 -12.06 -6.73
N ASP A 38 3.94 -11.86 -6.50
CA ASP A 38 2.97 -11.61 -7.59
C ASP A 38 2.90 -10.15 -7.98
N GLY A 39 3.46 -9.26 -7.15
CA GLY A 39 3.41 -7.82 -7.39
C GLY A 39 1.98 -7.29 -7.34
N VAL A 40 1.23 -7.63 -6.31
CA VAL A 40 -0.17 -7.20 -6.17
C VAL A 40 -0.38 -6.54 -4.82
N ILE A 41 -1.01 -5.37 -4.86
CA ILE A 41 -1.47 -4.67 -3.67
C ILE A 41 -2.99 -4.65 -3.73
N ARG A 42 -3.66 -5.23 -2.71
CA ARG A 42 -5.11 -5.23 -2.61
C ARG A 42 -5.56 -4.29 -1.52
N ILE A 43 -6.53 -3.45 -1.84
CA ILE A 43 -7.12 -2.49 -0.90
C ILE A 43 -8.61 -2.82 -0.80
N ARG A 44 -9.13 -2.89 0.41
CA ARG A 44 -10.55 -3.17 0.65
C ARG A 44 -11.41 -2.03 0.12
N LYS A 45 -12.47 -2.35 -0.62
CA LYS A 45 -13.48 -1.39 -1.06
C LYS A 45 -14.41 -1.01 0.10
N GLY A 46 -15.07 0.13 -0.06
CA GLY A 46 -16.13 0.53 0.86
C GLY A 46 -15.68 1.21 2.14
N LEU A 47 -14.37 1.39 2.32
CA LEU A 47 -13.84 2.15 3.44
C LEU A 47 -14.03 3.64 3.18
N ASN A 48 -14.13 4.45 4.25
CA ASN A 48 -14.17 5.89 4.06
C ASN A 48 -12.84 6.36 3.44
N ARG A 49 -12.85 7.57 2.89
CA ARG A 49 -11.70 8.12 2.18
C ARG A 49 -10.43 8.14 3.04
N ARG A 50 -10.56 8.57 4.28
CA ARG A 50 -9.42 8.68 5.19
C ARG A 50 -8.77 7.32 5.46
N THR A 51 -9.60 6.32 5.74
CA THR A 51 -9.12 4.95 5.99
C THR A 51 -8.53 4.32 4.73
N THR A 52 -9.16 4.55 3.58
CA THR A 52 -8.64 4.08 2.30
C THR A 52 -7.25 4.65 2.04
N ARG A 53 -7.10 5.97 2.21
CA ARG A 53 -5.81 6.64 1.98
C ARG A 53 -4.73 6.11 2.93
N ALA A 54 -5.06 5.97 4.21
CA ALA A 54 -4.12 5.44 5.19
C ALA A 54 -3.70 4.01 4.84
N THR A 55 -4.62 3.19 4.37
CA THR A 55 -4.35 1.81 3.95
C THR A 55 -3.45 1.78 2.71
N VAL A 56 -3.73 2.64 1.73
CA VAL A 56 -2.88 2.77 0.54
C VAL A 56 -1.45 3.13 0.93
N ILE A 57 -1.28 4.11 1.81
CA ILE A 57 0.05 4.52 2.28
C ILE A 57 0.75 3.36 3.01
N HIS A 58 0.01 2.64 3.85
CA HIS A 58 0.54 1.50 4.59
C HIS A 58 1.09 0.43 3.64
N GLU A 59 0.30 0.01 2.64
CA GLU A 59 0.74 -1.03 1.70
C GLU A 59 1.85 -0.54 0.77
N LEU A 60 1.80 0.73 0.34
CA LEU A 60 2.89 1.31 -0.44
C LEU A 60 4.19 1.35 0.36
N THR A 61 4.11 1.61 1.66
CA THR A 61 5.30 1.60 2.52
C THR A 61 5.97 0.23 2.50
N HIS A 62 5.19 -0.84 2.63
CA HIS A 62 5.72 -2.20 2.49
C HIS A 62 6.37 -2.43 1.12
N ALA A 63 5.71 -1.98 0.06
CA ALA A 63 6.24 -2.15 -1.30
C ALA A 63 7.56 -1.40 -1.49
N PHE A 64 7.67 -0.18 -0.96
CA PHE A 64 8.90 0.60 -1.05
C PHE A 64 10.03 -0.02 -0.23
N LEU A 65 9.74 -0.51 0.97
CA LEU A 65 10.73 -1.21 1.79
C LEU A 65 11.28 -2.42 1.04
N PHE A 66 10.41 -3.20 0.44
CA PHE A 66 10.79 -4.36 -0.36
C PHE A 66 11.61 -3.96 -1.58
N ALA A 67 11.10 -3.01 -2.38
CA ALA A 67 11.71 -2.66 -3.66
C ALA A 67 13.08 -2.00 -3.53
N PHE A 68 13.30 -1.26 -2.44
CA PHE A 68 14.58 -0.58 -2.19
C PHE A 68 15.49 -1.34 -1.23
N GLY A 69 15.02 -2.47 -0.70
CA GLY A 69 15.85 -3.31 0.17
C GLY A 69 16.13 -2.72 1.54
N TYR A 70 15.24 -1.90 2.08
CA TYR A 70 15.41 -1.32 3.41
C TYR A 70 15.14 -2.33 4.51
N THR A 71 15.98 -2.29 5.53
CA THR A 71 15.78 -3.05 6.77
C THR A 71 15.46 -2.04 7.87
N MET A 72 14.29 -2.18 8.47
CA MET A 72 13.82 -1.23 9.49
C MET A 72 14.30 -1.67 10.88
N GLU A 73 15.56 -1.39 11.16
CA GLU A 73 16.14 -1.66 12.46
C GLU A 73 16.55 -0.34 13.12
N GLY A 74 15.81 0.05 14.16
CA GLY A 74 16.09 1.23 14.93
C GLY A 74 15.57 2.52 14.32
N GLU A 75 15.64 3.56 15.11
CA GLU A 75 15.10 4.88 14.78
C GLU A 75 15.80 5.51 13.57
N GLU A 76 17.10 5.34 13.49
CA GLU A 76 17.90 5.95 12.41
C GLU A 76 17.49 5.39 11.04
N SER A 77 17.25 4.08 10.94
CA SER A 77 16.78 3.46 9.70
C SER A 77 15.42 3.99 9.27
N VAL A 78 14.51 4.20 10.23
CA VAL A 78 13.19 4.78 9.98
C VAL A 78 13.33 6.19 9.42
N CYS A 79 14.17 7.01 10.04
CA CYS A 79 14.39 8.39 9.60
C CYS A 79 15.00 8.45 8.20
N GLU A 80 15.98 7.61 7.92
CA GLU A 80 16.59 7.53 6.58
C GLU A 80 15.57 7.13 5.51
N PHE A 81 14.76 6.13 5.82
CA PHE A 81 13.74 5.67 4.89
C PHE A 81 12.73 6.77 4.58
N PHE A 82 12.15 7.38 5.60
CA PHE A 82 11.16 8.43 5.38
C PHE A 82 11.76 9.69 4.77
N GLY A 83 13.00 10.01 5.09
CA GLY A 83 13.69 11.13 4.49
C GLY A 83 13.92 10.97 3.00
N SER A 84 14.22 9.75 2.56
CA SER A 84 14.51 9.48 1.14
C SER A 84 13.28 9.08 0.33
N GLN A 85 12.30 8.36 0.92
CA GLN A 85 11.19 7.78 0.18
C GLN A 85 9.80 8.35 0.54
N GLY A 86 9.68 9.09 1.63
CA GLY A 86 8.39 9.55 2.11
C GLY A 86 7.60 10.35 1.09
N ASP A 87 8.24 11.30 0.42
CA ASP A 87 7.62 12.13 -0.62
C ASP A 87 7.09 11.27 -1.76
N SER A 88 7.89 10.32 -2.23
CA SER A 88 7.50 9.43 -3.33
C SER A 88 6.29 8.57 -2.96
N ILE A 89 6.25 8.08 -1.72
CA ILE A 89 5.12 7.30 -1.21
C ILE A 89 3.85 8.15 -1.21
N ILE A 90 3.93 9.38 -0.70
CA ILE A 90 2.77 10.28 -0.63
C ILE A 90 2.29 10.67 -2.03
N GLN A 91 3.18 11.00 -2.93
CA GLN A 91 2.82 11.33 -4.31
C GLN A 91 2.13 10.15 -5.01
N MET A 92 2.65 8.95 -4.82
CA MET A 92 2.05 7.76 -5.39
C MET A 92 0.68 7.45 -4.77
N ALA A 93 0.54 7.64 -3.46
CA ALA A 93 -0.75 7.48 -2.79
C ALA A 93 -1.78 8.46 -3.35
N ASP A 94 -1.38 9.70 -3.60
CA ASP A 94 -2.28 10.71 -4.16
C ASP A 94 -2.73 10.33 -5.58
N LEU A 95 -1.84 9.78 -6.40
CA LEU A 95 -2.18 9.28 -7.73
C LEU A 95 -3.20 8.13 -7.66
N ILE A 96 -3.01 7.21 -6.74
CA ILE A 96 -3.93 6.08 -6.56
C ILE A 96 -5.31 6.57 -6.11
N MET A 97 -5.34 7.47 -5.13
CA MET A 97 -6.60 8.03 -4.63
C MET A 97 -7.33 8.81 -5.72
N LYS A 98 -6.60 9.56 -6.54
CA LYS A 98 -7.15 10.30 -7.67
C LYS A 98 -7.76 9.36 -8.69
N GLY A 99 -7.12 8.22 -8.95
CA GLY A 99 -7.61 7.21 -9.87
C GLY A 99 -8.93 6.57 -9.42
N LEU A 100 -9.23 6.65 -8.12
CA LEU A 100 -10.49 6.20 -7.55
C LEU A 100 -11.58 7.26 -7.57
N ASN A 101 -11.28 8.47 -8.06
CA ASN A 101 -12.18 9.62 -8.00
C ASN A 101 -12.58 10.01 -6.57
N MET A 102 -11.76 9.68 -5.61
CA MET A 102 -11.99 10.09 -4.21
C MET A 102 -11.44 11.50 -4.02
N LYS A 103 -12.30 12.41 -3.58
CA LYS A 103 -11.89 13.81 -3.36
C LYS A 103 -11.13 13.97 -2.05
N CYS A 104 -10.19 14.85 -2.07
CA CYS A 104 -9.40 15.21 -0.89
C CYS A 104 -10.16 16.11 0.07
#